data_0a3bf34dd241fc46f38db2708c185359
#
_entry.id   0a3bf34dd241fc46f38db2708c185359
#
_cell.length_a   1.000
_cell.length_b   1.000
_cell.length_c   1.000
_cell.angle_alpha   90.00
_cell.angle_beta   90.00
_cell.angle_gamma   90.00
#
_symmetry.space_group_name_H-M   'P 1'
#
loop_
_entity.id
_entity.type
_entity.pdbx_description
1 polymer ?
#
loop_
_entity_poly.entity_id
_entity_poly.type
_entity_poly.pdbx_seq_one_letter_code
_entity_poly.pdbx_strand_id
1 'polypeptide(L)'
;HQLPFVHILEEVKKRVHFNEWELERYESSGAVRWQTVMTFHSIGYVKAGYIVKKKGIWYLTPEGVEDIKLGDIGMMEKTKAAYRAWKLTRDENSESEEPFEQGDLEQSVSLYEIEQIEQKSIEGLKQYIAKKNAYEFQDLVAALLRAMGYFTPFIAPPGKDGGVDIQAYRDPLGTVTPRIKIQVKHKVAAAKVQEMRQLIGLLQRDGDVGIFVSTAGFTPDAVSTARSSHVHIELIDLDRFINLWQEFYQKLSDEDKQ
;
A
#
# COMPACT_ATOMS: atom_id res chain seq x y z
N HIS A 1 -3.41 9.77 9.24
CA HIS A 1 -2.17 9.05 9.58
C HIS A 1 -2.31 7.59 9.13
N GLN A 2 -1.21 7.01 8.63
CA GLN A 2 -1.17 5.61 8.19
C GLN A 2 0.17 4.99 8.61
N LEU A 3 0.15 3.72 9.01
CA LEU A 3 1.36 2.98 9.37
C LEU A 3 1.25 1.52 8.89
N PRO A 4 2.34 0.94 8.36
CA PRO A 4 2.44 -0.50 8.14
C PRO A 4 2.29 -1.26 9.47
N PHE A 5 1.65 -2.42 9.42
CA PHE A 5 1.40 -3.23 10.62
C PHE A 5 2.68 -3.57 11.40
N VAL A 6 3.76 -3.90 10.70
CA VAL A 6 5.06 -4.17 11.35
C VAL A 6 5.58 -2.97 12.14
N HIS A 7 5.47 -1.76 11.60
CA HIS A 7 5.87 -0.55 12.31
C HIS A 7 4.99 -0.29 13.55
N ILE A 8 3.70 -0.65 13.49
CA ILE A 8 2.82 -0.57 14.67
C ILE A 8 3.32 -1.52 15.76
N LEU A 9 3.66 -2.78 15.40
CA LEU A 9 4.22 -3.74 16.35
C LEU A 9 5.52 -3.25 16.97
N GLU A 10 6.42 -2.66 16.18
CA GLU A 10 7.69 -2.09 16.67
C GLU A 10 7.45 -0.93 17.62
N GLU A 11 6.54 -0.02 17.31
CA GLU A 11 6.20 1.13 18.16
C GLU A 11 5.53 0.71 19.46
N VAL A 12 4.64 -0.27 19.43
CA VAL A 12 4.03 -0.83 20.65
C VAL A 12 5.10 -1.50 21.51
N LYS A 13 5.99 -2.30 20.90
CA LYS A 13 7.09 -2.96 21.64
C LYS A 13 8.05 -1.97 22.32
N LYS A 14 8.25 -0.78 21.75
CA LYS A 14 9.09 0.27 22.36
C LYS A 14 8.43 0.95 23.56
N ARG A 15 7.09 0.99 23.61
CA ARG A 15 6.32 1.78 24.59
C ARG A 15 5.71 0.96 25.70
N VAL A 16 5.52 -0.35 25.49
CA VAL A 16 4.88 -1.26 26.44
C VAL A 16 5.89 -2.24 27.00
N HIS A 17 5.87 -2.43 28.32
CA HIS A 17 6.64 -3.48 28.99
C HIS A 17 5.78 -4.72 29.08
N PHE A 18 6.18 -5.77 28.38
CA PHE A 18 5.48 -7.04 28.34
C PHE A 18 6.06 -7.99 29.40
N ASN A 19 5.19 -8.75 30.07
CA ASN A 19 5.59 -9.82 30.97
C ASN A 19 5.96 -11.10 30.18
N GLU A 20 6.48 -12.11 30.89
CA GLU A 20 6.93 -13.37 30.28
C GLU A 20 5.80 -14.08 29.54
N TRP A 21 4.59 -14.13 30.11
CA TRP A 21 3.41 -14.75 29.50
C TRP A 21 3.00 -14.06 28.20
N GLU A 22 3.05 -12.75 28.13
CA GLU A 22 2.74 -11.96 26.93
C GLU A 22 3.77 -12.17 25.82
N LEU A 23 5.03 -12.45 26.17
CA LEU A 23 6.12 -12.71 25.23
C LEU A 23 6.19 -14.14 24.73
N GLU A 24 5.47 -15.08 25.37
CA GLU A 24 5.40 -16.46 24.92
C GLU A 24 4.79 -16.56 23.52
N ARG A 25 5.11 -17.68 22.87
CA ARG A 25 4.54 -18.03 21.56
C ARG A 25 3.50 -19.13 21.70
N TYR A 26 2.45 -19.02 20.88
CA TYR A 26 1.50 -20.13 20.74
C TYR A 26 2.19 -21.32 20.05
N GLU A 27 2.04 -22.52 20.60
CA GLU A 27 2.64 -23.73 20.04
C GLU A 27 2.13 -24.07 18.63
N SER A 28 0.85 -23.79 18.36
CA SER A 28 0.19 -24.09 17.09
C SER A 28 0.63 -23.19 15.93
N SER A 29 0.87 -21.88 16.19
CA SER A 29 1.13 -20.89 15.14
C SER A 29 2.52 -20.24 15.22
N GLY A 30 3.21 -20.39 16.35
CA GLY A 30 4.45 -19.67 16.62
C GLY A 30 4.27 -18.16 16.82
N ALA A 31 3.04 -17.65 16.77
CA ALA A 31 2.72 -16.24 16.95
C ALA A 31 2.98 -15.78 18.39
N VAL A 32 3.50 -14.56 18.57
CA VAL A 32 3.72 -13.99 19.90
C VAL A 32 2.39 -13.57 20.51
N ARG A 33 2.14 -13.95 21.75
CA ARG A 33 0.83 -13.81 22.41
C ARG A 33 0.29 -12.39 22.41
N TRP A 34 1.09 -11.39 22.83
CA TRP A 34 0.63 -10.00 22.84
C TRP A 34 0.27 -9.46 21.44
N GLN A 35 0.98 -9.90 20.39
CA GLN A 35 0.70 -9.46 19.02
C GLN A 35 -0.65 -9.99 18.54
N THR A 36 -0.96 -11.23 18.85
CA THR A 36 -2.24 -11.86 18.54
C THR A 36 -3.39 -11.18 19.31
N VAL A 37 -3.20 -10.91 20.60
CA VAL A 37 -4.17 -10.20 21.45
C VAL A 37 -4.44 -8.79 20.91
N MET A 38 -3.39 -8.05 20.55
CA MET A 38 -3.52 -6.71 19.97
C MET A 38 -4.29 -6.76 18.64
N THR A 39 -3.98 -7.73 17.77
CA THR A 39 -4.67 -7.90 16.48
C THR A 39 -6.16 -8.22 16.69
N PHE A 40 -6.49 -9.07 17.66
CA PHE A 40 -7.87 -9.34 18.03
C PHE A 40 -8.61 -8.07 18.48
N HIS A 41 -8.07 -7.35 19.46
CA HIS A 41 -8.70 -6.13 19.96
C HIS A 41 -8.86 -5.06 18.88
N SER A 42 -7.97 -5.02 17.88
CA SER A 42 -8.09 -4.09 16.76
C SER A 42 -9.35 -4.29 15.92
N ILE A 43 -10.02 -5.46 15.98
CA ILE A 43 -11.32 -5.67 15.34
C ILE A 43 -12.35 -4.70 15.90
N GLY A 44 -12.39 -4.53 17.22
CA GLY A 44 -13.26 -3.54 17.87
C GLY A 44 -13.03 -2.12 17.36
N TYR A 45 -11.76 -1.73 17.14
CA TYR A 45 -11.41 -0.42 16.59
C TYR A 45 -11.86 -0.26 15.13
N VAL A 46 -11.78 -1.33 14.32
CA VAL A 46 -12.34 -1.33 12.96
C VAL A 46 -13.85 -1.19 12.98
N LYS A 47 -14.54 -1.93 13.89
CA LYS A 47 -16.00 -1.89 13.99
C LYS A 47 -16.54 -0.57 14.56
N ALA A 48 -15.75 0.10 15.42
CA ALA A 48 -16.03 1.45 15.88
C ALA A 48 -15.74 2.53 14.81
N GLY A 49 -15.17 2.15 13.66
CA GLY A 49 -14.82 3.10 12.60
C GLY A 49 -13.56 3.90 12.87
N TYR A 50 -12.74 3.54 13.87
CA TYR A 50 -11.55 4.29 14.26
C TYR A 50 -10.33 4.01 13.39
N ILE A 51 -10.24 2.78 12.86
CA ILE A 51 -9.17 2.37 11.95
C ILE A 51 -9.74 1.63 10.75
N VAL A 52 -9.04 1.74 9.63
CA VAL A 52 -9.25 0.92 8.44
C VAL A 52 -7.98 0.14 8.17
N LYS A 53 -8.09 -1.14 7.93
CA LYS A 53 -6.99 -2.03 7.56
C LYS A 53 -7.07 -2.36 6.08
N LYS A 54 -5.99 -2.11 5.35
CA LYS A 54 -5.92 -2.41 3.92
C LYS A 54 -4.50 -2.76 3.52
N LYS A 55 -4.29 -3.96 2.99
CA LYS A 55 -2.99 -4.43 2.46
C LYS A 55 -1.84 -4.27 3.45
N GLY A 56 -2.04 -4.71 4.69
CA GLY A 56 -1.03 -4.62 5.76
C GLY A 56 -0.74 -3.21 6.27
N ILE A 57 -1.53 -2.21 5.85
CA ILE A 57 -1.44 -0.82 6.34
C ILE A 57 -2.69 -0.52 7.16
N TRP A 58 -2.48 0.09 8.33
CA TRP A 58 -3.54 0.58 9.19
C TRP A 58 -3.68 2.08 9.05
N TYR A 59 -4.89 2.53 8.76
CA TYR A 59 -5.24 3.94 8.56
C TYR A 59 -6.08 4.40 9.75
N LEU A 60 -5.64 5.47 10.41
CA LEU A 60 -6.43 6.14 11.43
C LEU A 60 -7.45 7.06 10.75
N THR A 61 -8.72 6.89 11.09
CA THR A 61 -9.83 7.70 10.53
C THR A 61 -9.95 9.04 11.23
N PRO A 62 -10.67 10.02 10.65
CA PRO A 62 -10.99 11.27 11.34
C PRO A 62 -11.72 11.04 12.67
N GLU A 63 -12.66 10.11 12.72
CA GLU A 63 -13.40 9.71 13.92
C GLU A 63 -12.45 9.14 14.99
N GLY A 64 -11.50 8.29 14.58
CA GLY A 64 -10.47 7.77 15.47
C GLY A 64 -9.58 8.87 16.06
N VAL A 65 -9.22 9.88 15.26
CA VAL A 65 -8.46 11.04 15.73
C VAL A 65 -9.28 11.87 16.73
N GLU A 66 -10.57 12.09 16.43
CA GLU A 66 -11.44 12.88 17.29
C GLU A 66 -11.66 12.22 18.66
N ASP A 67 -11.88 10.91 18.67
CA ASP A 67 -12.20 10.16 19.88
C ASP A 67 -10.99 9.81 20.77
N ILE A 68 -9.75 10.09 20.33
CA ILE A 68 -8.56 10.00 21.20
C ILE A 68 -8.73 10.81 22.50
N LYS A 69 -9.47 11.93 22.45
CA LYS A 69 -9.79 12.75 23.62
C LYS A 69 -10.60 12.04 24.72
N LEU A 70 -11.26 10.92 24.39
CA LEU A 70 -11.99 10.08 25.36
C LEU A 70 -11.05 9.32 26.31
N GLY A 71 -9.75 9.30 26.00
CA GLY A 71 -8.75 8.50 26.70
C GLY A 71 -8.94 7.00 26.48
N ASP A 72 -8.02 6.22 27.07
CA ASP A 72 -7.93 4.78 26.83
C ASP A 72 -9.20 4.03 27.23
N ILE A 73 -9.78 4.38 28.39
CA ILE A 73 -10.98 3.73 28.92
C ILE A 73 -12.19 4.01 28.03
N GLY A 74 -12.42 5.28 27.66
CA GLY A 74 -13.55 5.66 26.82
C GLY A 74 -13.49 5.07 25.41
N MET A 75 -12.31 5.02 24.81
CA MET A 75 -12.09 4.36 23.53
C MET A 75 -12.33 2.85 23.64
N MET A 76 -11.84 2.20 24.71
CA MET A 76 -12.03 0.78 24.93
C MET A 76 -13.51 0.41 25.13
N GLU A 77 -14.28 1.22 25.85
CA GLU A 77 -15.72 1.00 26.01
C GLU A 77 -16.48 1.09 24.68
N LYS A 78 -16.20 2.12 23.87
CA LYS A 78 -16.81 2.26 22.54
C LYS A 78 -16.45 1.11 21.61
N THR A 79 -15.18 0.69 21.59
CA THR A 79 -14.74 -0.43 20.74
C THR A 79 -15.34 -1.76 21.17
N LYS A 80 -15.47 -2.02 22.48
CA LYS A 80 -16.17 -3.19 23.01
C LYS A 80 -17.65 -3.19 22.63
N ALA A 81 -18.33 -2.05 22.76
CA ALA A 81 -19.74 -1.91 22.38
C ALA A 81 -19.93 -2.17 20.87
N ALA A 82 -19.08 -1.59 20.03
CA ALA A 82 -19.12 -1.79 18.58
C ALA A 82 -18.86 -3.25 18.19
N TYR A 83 -17.90 -3.91 18.84
CA TYR A 83 -17.62 -5.32 18.62
C TYR A 83 -18.80 -6.22 19.03
N ARG A 84 -19.41 -5.98 20.21
CA ARG A 84 -20.61 -6.71 20.65
C ARG A 84 -21.77 -6.55 19.68
N ALA A 85 -22.07 -5.32 19.26
CA ALA A 85 -23.12 -5.05 18.28
C ALA A 85 -22.88 -5.80 16.95
N TRP A 86 -21.63 -5.84 16.49
CA TRP A 86 -21.28 -6.59 15.29
C TRP A 86 -21.39 -8.11 15.49
N LYS A 87 -20.97 -8.66 16.65
CA LYS A 87 -21.09 -10.09 16.96
C LYS A 87 -22.56 -10.54 16.94
N LEU A 88 -23.45 -9.76 17.52
CA LEU A 88 -24.91 -10.01 17.53
C LEU A 88 -25.53 -10.04 16.12
N THR A 89 -24.97 -9.35 15.15
CA THR A 89 -25.46 -9.39 13.76
C THR A 89 -25.03 -10.66 13.00
N ARG A 90 -24.08 -11.42 13.52
CA ARG A 90 -23.57 -12.66 12.89
C ARG A 90 -24.10 -13.94 13.48
N ASP A 91 -24.38 -13.95 14.79
CA ASP A 91 -24.84 -15.12 15.52
C ASP A 91 -26.08 -14.78 16.37
N GLU A 92 -27.26 -15.22 15.92
CA GLU A 92 -28.48 -15.06 16.70
C GLU A 92 -28.49 -15.90 18.00
N ASN A 93 -27.44 -16.72 18.26
CA ASN A 93 -27.39 -17.69 19.36
C ASN A 93 -26.25 -17.51 20.39
N SER A 94 -25.43 -16.42 20.34
CA SER A 94 -24.34 -16.28 21.31
C SER A 94 -24.68 -15.29 22.43
N GLU A 95 -25.21 -15.81 23.53
CA GLU A 95 -25.42 -15.09 24.82
C GLU A 95 -24.18 -15.09 25.74
N SER A 96 -22.96 -15.23 25.24
CA SER A 96 -21.76 -15.23 26.10
C SER A 96 -21.25 -13.85 26.40
N GLU A 97 -21.25 -13.47 27.68
CA GLU A 97 -20.73 -12.20 28.22
C GLU A 97 -19.19 -12.14 28.31
N GLU A 98 -18.48 -13.23 28.04
CA GLU A 98 -17.02 -13.27 28.15
C GLU A 98 -16.32 -12.76 26.88
N PRO A 99 -15.36 -11.83 27.01
CA PRO A 99 -14.67 -11.22 25.84
C PRO A 99 -13.64 -12.12 25.16
N PHE A 100 -13.41 -13.34 25.66
CA PHE A 100 -12.39 -14.27 25.16
C PHE A 100 -12.89 -15.72 25.18
N GLU A 101 -13.55 -16.17 24.13
CA GLU A 101 -13.78 -17.58 23.88
C GLU A 101 -12.61 -18.18 23.05
N GLN A 102 -12.40 -19.49 23.17
CA GLN A 102 -11.34 -20.20 22.45
C GLN A 102 -11.45 -20.03 20.93
N GLY A 103 -12.67 -19.92 20.39
CA GLY A 103 -12.94 -19.62 18.97
C GLY A 103 -12.53 -18.22 18.53
N ASP A 104 -12.64 -17.23 19.41
CA ASP A 104 -12.17 -15.84 19.15
C ASP A 104 -10.64 -15.79 19.07
N LEU A 105 -9.95 -16.66 19.84
CA LEU A 105 -8.50 -16.78 19.82
C LEU A 105 -7.98 -17.40 18.51
N GLU A 106 -8.62 -18.47 18.03
CA GLU A 106 -8.28 -19.10 16.76
C GLU A 106 -8.51 -18.15 15.58
N GLN A 107 -9.60 -17.37 15.60
CA GLN A 107 -9.88 -16.35 14.60
C GLN A 107 -8.85 -15.23 14.64
N SER A 108 -8.39 -14.83 15.82
CA SER A 108 -7.37 -13.78 15.98
C SER A 108 -5.99 -14.23 15.51
N VAL A 109 -5.63 -15.48 15.74
CA VAL A 109 -4.41 -16.09 15.21
C VAL A 109 -4.43 -16.09 13.68
N SER A 110 -5.55 -16.53 13.08
CA SER A 110 -5.70 -16.54 11.61
C SER A 110 -5.62 -15.12 11.01
N LEU A 111 -6.21 -14.12 11.64
CA LEU A 111 -6.10 -12.73 11.18
C LEU A 111 -4.67 -12.19 11.30
N TYR A 112 -3.98 -12.50 12.38
CA TYR A 112 -2.58 -12.13 12.55
C TYR A 112 -1.70 -12.78 11.47
N GLU A 113 -1.91 -14.07 11.19
CA GLU A 113 -1.18 -14.81 10.14
C GLU A 113 -1.42 -14.21 8.76
N ILE A 114 -2.66 -13.84 8.42
CA ILE A 114 -3.00 -13.18 7.16
C ILE A 114 -2.26 -11.85 7.05
N GLU A 115 -2.29 -11.00 8.07
CA GLU A 115 -1.58 -9.72 8.07
C GLU A 115 -0.06 -9.91 7.93
N GLN A 116 0.52 -10.96 8.54
CA GLN A 116 1.94 -11.31 8.40
C GLN A 116 2.27 -11.80 6.97
N ILE A 117 1.41 -12.61 6.36
CA ILE A 117 1.58 -13.10 4.99
C ILE A 117 1.51 -11.94 4.01
N GLU A 118 0.52 -11.06 4.14
CA GLU A 118 0.39 -9.86 3.32
C GLU A 118 1.65 -8.98 3.40
N GLN A 119 2.13 -8.73 4.62
CA GLN A 119 3.32 -7.91 4.84
C GLN A 119 4.58 -8.56 4.24
N LYS A 120 4.78 -9.85 4.46
CA LYS A 120 5.92 -10.60 3.87
C LYS A 120 5.86 -10.62 2.36
N SER A 121 4.66 -10.73 1.78
CA SER A 121 4.47 -10.72 0.33
C SER A 121 4.84 -9.37 -0.27
N ILE A 122 4.40 -8.26 0.34
CA ILE A 122 4.73 -6.90 -0.09
C ILE A 122 6.25 -6.66 0.02
N GLU A 123 6.86 -7.05 1.15
CA GLU A 123 8.31 -6.92 1.35
C GLU A 123 9.09 -7.77 0.34
N GLY A 124 8.64 -8.99 0.06
CA GLY A 124 9.21 -9.87 -0.97
C GLY A 124 9.17 -9.22 -2.35
N LEU A 125 8.04 -8.59 -2.73
CA LEU A 125 7.91 -7.85 -3.99
C LEU A 125 8.86 -6.65 -4.04
N LYS A 126 8.97 -5.88 -2.96
CA LYS A 126 9.93 -4.76 -2.88
C LYS A 126 11.35 -5.22 -3.08
N GLN A 127 11.76 -6.31 -2.42
CA GLN A 127 13.10 -6.89 -2.56
C GLN A 127 13.34 -7.45 -3.96
N TYR A 128 12.34 -8.07 -4.58
CA TYR A 128 12.41 -8.54 -5.95
C TYR A 128 12.64 -7.39 -6.93
N ILE A 129 11.84 -6.32 -6.83
CA ILE A 129 11.99 -5.13 -7.66
C ILE A 129 13.34 -4.46 -7.42
N ALA A 130 13.81 -4.36 -6.18
CA ALA A 130 15.08 -3.74 -5.84
C ALA A 130 16.30 -4.46 -6.48
N LYS A 131 16.19 -5.76 -6.79
CA LYS A 131 17.23 -6.55 -7.46
C LYS A 131 17.22 -6.40 -8.98
N LYS A 132 16.15 -5.87 -9.56
CA LYS A 132 16.03 -5.63 -10.99
C LYS A 132 16.96 -4.49 -11.41
N ASN A 133 17.43 -4.52 -12.65
CA ASN A 133 18.09 -3.34 -13.23
C ASN A 133 17.05 -2.31 -13.72
N ALA A 134 17.51 -1.13 -14.13
CA ALA A 134 16.61 -0.06 -14.53
C ALA A 134 15.72 -0.42 -15.74
N TYR A 135 16.21 -1.20 -16.67
CA TYR A 135 15.47 -1.60 -17.88
C TYR A 135 14.43 -2.68 -17.55
N GLU A 136 14.79 -3.66 -16.72
CA GLU A 136 13.83 -4.66 -16.24
C GLU A 136 12.68 -4.01 -15.46
N PHE A 137 12.97 -2.97 -14.66
CA PHE A 137 11.91 -2.25 -13.96
C PHE A 137 11.07 -1.41 -14.93
N GLN A 138 11.68 -0.83 -15.96
CA GLN A 138 10.98 -0.15 -17.07
C GLN A 138 10.00 -1.11 -17.77
N ASP A 139 10.42 -2.35 -18.03
CA ASP A 139 9.57 -3.37 -18.65
C ASP A 139 8.38 -3.73 -17.75
N LEU A 140 8.57 -3.85 -16.42
CA LEU A 140 7.47 -4.05 -15.48
C LEU A 140 6.49 -2.86 -15.50
N VAL A 141 6.97 -1.63 -15.60
CA VAL A 141 6.09 -0.45 -15.73
C VAL A 141 5.29 -0.51 -17.04
N ALA A 142 5.92 -0.89 -18.15
CA ALA A 142 5.24 -1.06 -19.43
C ALA A 142 4.19 -2.18 -19.38
N ALA A 143 4.51 -3.31 -18.73
CA ALA A 143 3.58 -4.41 -18.50
C ALA A 143 2.34 -3.97 -17.72
N LEU A 144 2.54 -3.20 -16.65
CA LEU A 144 1.45 -2.64 -15.85
C LEU A 144 0.54 -1.73 -16.70
N LEU A 145 1.11 -0.87 -17.54
CA LEU A 145 0.34 0.00 -18.42
C LEU A 145 -0.48 -0.80 -19.44
N ARG A 146 0.09 -1.88 -20.00
CA ARG A 146 -0.64 -2.81 -20.89
C ARG A 146 -1.80 -3.48 -20.15
N ALA A 147 -1.57 -3.94 -18.93
CA ALA A 147 -2.62 -4.53 -18.09
C ALA A 147 -3.75 -3.54 -17.77
N MET A 148 -3.45 -2.25 -17.69
CA MET A 148 -4.44 -1.17 -17.55
C MET A 148 -5.19 -0.86 -18.86
N GLY A 149 -4.80 -1.48 -19.98
CA GLY A 149 -5.44 -1.30 -21.29
C GLY A 149 -4.81 -0.24 -22.17
N TYR A 150 -3.60 0.24 -21.84
CA TYR A 150 -2.85 1.15 -22.71
C TYR A 150 -2.00 0.37 -23.72
N PHE A 151 -1.83 0.93 -24.90
CA PHE A 151 -0.84 0.50 -25.88
C PHE A 151 0.50 1.16 -25.57
N THR A 152 1.58 0.39 -25.57
CA THR A 152 2.94 0.89 -25.33
C THR A 152 3.80 0.74 -26.58
N PRO A 153 3.60 1.58 -27.62
CA PRO A 153 4.28 1.44 -28.91
C PRO A 153 5.77 1.78 -28.85
N PHE A 154 6.20 2.44 -27.77
CA PHE A 154 7.59 2.80 -27.57
C PHE A 154 8.01 2.51 -26.13
N ILE A 155 9.06 1.72 -25.98
CA ILE A 155 9.82 1.48 -24.77
C ILE A 155 11.28 1.79 -25.15
N ALA A 156 11.93 2.71 -24.42
CA ALA A 156 13.28 3.15 -24.75
C ALA A 156 14.29 2.00 -24.63
N PRO A 157 15.12 1.78 -25.65
CA PRO A 157 16.21 0.81 -25.55
C PRO A 157 17.30 1.32 -24.59
N PRO A 158 18.22 0.44 -24.14
CA PRO A 158 19.37 0.87 -23.35
C PRO A 158 20.17 1.96 -24.04
N GLY A 159 20.39 3.08 -23.33
CA GLY A 159 21.19 4.21 -23.85
C GLY A 159 20.55 5.56 -23.60
N LYS A 160 20.77 6.52 -24.51
CA LYS A 160 20.15 7.84 -24.43
C LYS A 160 18.73 7.79 -25.03
N ASP A 161 17.75 8.09 -24.23
CA ASP A 161 16.31 7.96 -24.50
C ASP A 161 15.57 9.29 -24.71
N GLY A 162 16.28 10.41 -24.66
CA GLY A 162 15.67 11.74 -24.77
C GLY A 162 14.79 12.11 -23.56
N GLY A 163 14.83 11.31 -22.46
CA GLY A 163 14.14 11.57 -21.22
C GLY A 163 12.70 11.02 -21.17
N VAL A 164 12.28 10.23 -22.17
CA VAL A 164 11.01 9.48 -22.15
C VAL A 164 11.33 8.00 -22.25
N ASP A 165 11.04 7.26 -21.19
CA ASP A 165 11.33 5.82 -21.12
C ASP A 165 10.22 5.00 -21.78
N ILE A 166 8.95 5.41 -21.64
CA ILE A 166 7.81 4.71 -22.22
C ILE A 166 6.83 5.75 -22.79
N GLN A 167 6.24 5.45 -23.95
CA GLN A 167 5.05 6.14 -24.44
C GLN A 167 3.86 5.18 -24.42
N ALA A 168 2.73 5.69 -23.89
CA ALA A 168 1.52 4.90 -23.79
C ALA A 168 0.32 5.67 -24.38
N TYR A 169 -0.54 4.96 -25.08
CA TYR A 169 -1.70 5.49 -25.80
C TYR A 169 -2.96 4.72 -25.47
N ARG A 170 -4.12 5.36 -25.63
CA ARG A 170 -5.43 4.69 -25.49
C ARG A 170 -5.82 3.85 -26.69
N ASP A 171 -5.26 4.13 -27.85
CA ASP A 171 -5.49 3.41 -29.10
C ASP A 171 -4.14 3.06 -29.77
N PRO A 172 -4.09 2.06 -30.67
CA PRO A 172 -2.82 1.61 -31.27
C PRO A 172 -2.07 2.69 -32.05
N LEU A 173 -2.78 3.70 -32.56
CA LEU A 173 -2.22 4.76 -33.39
C LEU A 173 -1.91 6.06 -32.64
N GLY A 174 -2.32 6.15 -31.35
CA GLY A 174 -2.12 7.35 -30.55
C GLY A 174 -2.96 8.55 -31.00
N THR A 175 -4.11 8.30 -31.61
CA THR A 175 -5.02 9.33 -32.13
C THR A 175 -5.96 9.87 -31.05
N VAL A 176 -6.22 9.07 -30.02
CA VAL A 176 -7.09 9.41 -28.87
C VAL A 176 -6.25 9.92 -27.70
N THR A 177 -6.61 11.07 -27.17
CA THR A 177 -5.99 11.62 -25.95
C THR A 177 -6.50 10.88 -24.70
N PRO A 178 -5.72 10.84 -23.61
CA PRO A 178 -4.38 11.43 -23.44
C PRO A 178 -3.28 10.60 -24.10
N ARG A 179 -2.22 11.28 -24.53
CA ARG A 179 -0.93 10.67 -24.85
C ARG A 179 -0.05 10.74 -23.62
N ILE A 180 0.43 9.60 -23.15
CA ILE A 180 1.13 9.48 -21.90
C ILE A 180 2.62 9.31 -22.16
N LYS A 181 3.44 10.19 -21.57
CA LYS A 181 4.90 10.08 -21.54
C LYS A 181 5.35 9.71 -20.14
N ILE A 182 6.06 8.61 -20.04
CA ILE A 182 6.45 8.03 -18.76
C ILE A 182 7.96 8.12 -18.60
N GLN A 183 8.39 8.60 -17.44
CA GLN A 183 9.77 8.53 -16.98
C GLN A 183 9.86 7.56 -15.82
N VAL A 184 10.85 6.65 -15.88
CA VAL A 184 11.06 5.59 -14.90
C VAL A 184 12.42 5.78 -14.22
N LYS A 185 12.42 5.89 -12.90
CA LYS A 185 13.64 6.03 -12.11
C LYS A 185 13.77 4.88 -11.13
N HIS A 186 14.68 3.96 -11.42
CA HIS A 186 15.05 2.85 -10.54
C HIS A 186 16.40 3.15 -9.88
N LYS A 187 16.39 3.89 -8.79
CA LYS A 187 17.58 4.35 -8.04
C LYS A 187 17.29 4.39 -6.55
N VAL A 188 18.34 4.44 -5.74
CA VAL A 188 18.25 4.58 -4.28
C VAL A 188 17.83 5.99 -3.86
N ALA A 189 18.13 7.00 -4.68
CA ALA A 189 17.83 8.39 -4.37
C ALA A 189 16.48 8.82 -4.93
N ALA A 190 15.68 9.52 -4.12
CA ALA A 190 14.40 10.09 -4.52
C ALA A 190 14.53 11.03 -5.73
N ALA A 191 13.49 11.09 -6.56
CA ALA A 191 13.42 11.97 -7.71
C ALA A 191 13.35 13.44 -7.26
N LYS A 192 14.16 14.30 -7.88
CA LYS A 192 14.31 15.71 -7.54
C LYS A 192 13.53 16.62 -8.49
N VAL A 193 13.36 17.87 -8.09
CA VAL A 193 12.70 18.93 -8.89
C VAL A 193 13.25 19.01 -10.32
N GLN A 194 14.56 18.88 -10.50
CA GLN A 194 15.17 19.00 -11.81
C GLN A 194 14.68 17.92 -12.78
N GLU A 195 14.55 16.68 -12.32
CA GLU A 195 14.04 15.57 -13.11
C GLU A 195 12.55 15.76 -13.43
N MET A 196 11.79 16.31 -12.48
CA MET A 196 10.39 16.68 -12.70
C MET A 196 10.23 17.74 -13.79
N ARG A 197 11.05 18.80 -13.74
CA ARG A 197 11.05 19.85 -14.78
C ARG A 197 11.43 19.31 -16.15
N GLN A 198 12.33 18.34 -16.23
CA GLN A 198 12.68 17.66 -17.48
C GLN A 198 11.47 16.96 -18.07
N LEU A 199 10.72 16.18 -17.29
CA LEU A 199 9.50 15.55 -17.77
C LEU A 199 8.47 16.59 -18.22
N ILE A 200 8.22 17.64 -17.43
CA ILE A 200 7.29 18.73 -17.80
C ILE A 200 7.67 19.34 -19.16
N GLY A 201 8.96 19.57 -19.38
CA GLY A 201 9.45 20.14 -20.64
C GLY A 201 9.22 19.26 -21.88
N LEU A 202 8.98 17.98 -21.69
CA LEU A 202 8.65 17.02 -22.75
C LEU A 202 7.16 16.98 -23.10
N LEU A 203 6.28 17.50 -22.22
CA LEU A 203 4.82 17.51 -22.39
C LEU A 203 4.39 18.78 -23.12
N GLN A 204 4.60 18.82 -24.45
CA GLN A 204 4.42 20.04 -25.24
C GLN A 204 3.13 20.07 -26.07
N ARG A 205 2.45 18.94 -26.24
CA ARG A 205 1.24 18.85 -27.06
C ARG A 205 0.00 18.86 -26.18
N ASP A 206 -1.06 19.47 -26.68
CA ASP A 206 -2.36 19.39 -26.01
C ASP A 206 -2.79 17.93 -25.84
N GLY A 207 -3.22 17.61 -24.60
CA GLY A 207 -3.58 16.26 -24.21
C GLY A 207 -2.40 15.35 -23.87
N ASP A 208 -1.16 15.86 -23.79
CA ASP A 208 -0.05 15.13 -23.20
C ASP A 208 -0.22 15.05 -21.67
N VAL A 209 0.07 13.88 -21.11
CA VAL A 209 0.07 13.61 -19.66
C VAL A 209 1.39 12.97 -19.29
N GLY A 210 1.96 13.38 -18.16
CA GLY A 210 3.17 12.80 -17.61
C GLY A 210 2.88 11.76 -16.54
N ILE A 211 3.63 10.66 -16.54
CA ILE A 211 3.73 9.75 -15.40
C ILE A 211 5.19 9.65 -15.00
N PHE A 212 5.49 9.89 -13.74
CA PHE A 212 6.83 9.67 -13.20
C PHE A 212 6.79 8.50 -12.21
N VAL A 213 7.52 7.43 -12.52
CA VAL A 213 7.62 6.25 -11.64
C VAL A 213 8.99 6.26 -10.96
N SER A 214 9.04 6.19 -9.64
CA SER A 214 10.30 6.20 -8.88
C SER A 214 10.29 5.19 -7.74
N THR A 215 11.25 4.26 -7.73
CA THR A 215 11.36 3.26 -6.64
C THR A 215 11.78 3.87 -5.30
N ALA A 216 12.49 5.01 -5.30
CA ALA A 216 12.89 5.72 -4.08
C ALA A 216 11.95 6.90 -3.75
N GLY A 217 10.81 7.02 -4.45
CA GLY A 217 9.85 8.11 -4.24
C GLY A 217 10.35 9.47 -4.74
N PHE A 218 9.81 10.54 -4.16
CA PHE A 218 9.95 11.92 -4.63
C PHE A 218 10.30 12.86 -3.49
N THR A 219 11.12 13.87 -3.76
CA THR A 219 11.35 14.95 -2.78
C THR A 219 10.09 15.82 -2.64
N PRO A 220 9.86 16.48 -1.48
CA PRO A 220 8.69 17.36 -1.29
C PRO A 220 8.58 18.43 -2.37
N ASP A 221 9.72 19.00 -2.79
CA ASP A 221 9.75 20.02 -3.85
C ASP A 221 9.38 19.44 -5.22
N ALA A 222 9.77 18.20 -5.53
CA ALA A 222 9.37 17.52 -6.75
C ALA A 222 7.84 17.28 -6.79
N VAL A 223 7.27 16.85 -5.67
CA VAL A 223 5.80 16.68 -5.51
C VAL A 223 5.09 18.03 -5.69
N SER A 224 5.59 19.09 -5.05
CA SER A 224 5.03 20.44 -5.19
C SER A 224 5.09 20.93 -6.64
N THR A 225 6.21 20.71 -7.33
CA THR A 225 6.40 21.08 -8.73
C THR A 225 5.43 20.33 -9.65
N ALA A 226 5.22 19.02 -9.43
CA ALA A 226 4.27 18.24 -10.21
C ALA A 226 2.83 18.75 -10.01
N ARG A 227 2.44 19.05 -8.77
CA ARG A 227 1.10 19.56 -8.44
C ARG A 227 0.81 20.94 -9.00
N SER A 228 1.82 21.81 -9.06
CA SER A 228 1.70 23.18 -9.61
C SER A 228 1.89 23.25 -11.12
N SER A 229 2.15 22.13 -11.79
CA SER A 229 2.34 22.07 -13.23
C SER A 229 1.04 22.40 -13.98
N HIS A 230 1.17 23.09 -15.13
CA HIS A 230 0.04 23.36 -16.04
C HIS A 230 -0.43 22.12 -16.81
N VAL A 231 0.37 21.07 -16.84
CA VAL A 231 0.01 19.75 -17.39
C VAL A 231 -0.14 18.73 -16.27
N HIS A 232 -1.03 17.76 -16.45
CA HIS A 232 -1.22 16.71 -15.48
C HIS A 232 -0.01 15.78 -15.38
N ILE A 233 0.48 15.57 -14.17
CA ILE A 233 1.57 14.63 -13.87
C ILE A 233 1.14 13.73 -12.71
N GLU A 234 1.10 12.43 -12.98
CA GLU A 234 0.89 11.41 -11.95
C GLU A 234 2.24 10.92 -11.42
N LEU A 235 2.34 10.82 -10.09
CA LEU A 235 3.52 10.33 -9.39
C LEU A 235 3.24 8.93 -8.84
N ILE A 236 4.07 7.98 -9.23
CA ILE A 236 3.96 6.58 -8.80
C ILE A 236 5.26 6.22 -8.07
N ASP A 237 5.18 6.11 -6.75
CA ASP A 237 6.24 5.53 -5.93
C ASP A 237 6.15 3.99 -5.93
N LEU A 238 7.09 3.33 -5.26
CA LEU A 238 7.15 1.87 -5.22
C LEU A 238 5.89 1.25 -4.56
N ASP A 239 5.37 1.86 -3.50
CA ASP A 239 4.19 1.33 -2.81
C ASP A 239 2.94 1.44 -3.71
N ARG A 240 2.77 2.57 -4.39
CA ARG A 240 1.68 2.76 -5.35
C ARG A 240 1.84 1.83 -6.56
N PHE A 241 3.06 1.63 -7.06
CA PHE A 241 3.34 0.68 -8.14
C PHE A 241 2.92 -0.75 -7.75
N ILE A 242 3.33 -1.22 -6.57
CA ILE A 242 2.97 -2.56 -6.08
C ILE A 242 1.44 -2.70 -5.91
N ASN A 243 0.77 -1.67 -5.39
CA ASN A 243 -0.68 -1.66 -5.25
C ASN A 243 -1.38 -1.81 -6.60
N LEU A 244 -0.94 -1.03 -7.60
CA LEU A 244 -1.47 -1.11 -8.96
C LEU A 244 -1.16 -2.47 -9.61
N TRP A 245 0.05 -3.00 -9.41
CA TRP A 245 0.44 -4.32 -9.89
C TRP A 245 -0.47 -5.42 -9.35
N GLN A 246 -0.77 -5.42 -8.06
CA GLN A 246 -1.70 -6.36 -7.46
C GLN A 246 -3.14 -6.20 -7.99
N GLU A 247 -3.60 -4.96 -8.17
CA GLU A 247 -4.94 -4.67 -8.68
C GLU A 247 -5.14 -5.17 -10.12
N PHE A 248 -4.12 -4.99 -10.96
CA PHE A 248 -4.17 -5.37 -12.37
C PHE A 248 -3.53 -6.72 -12.69
N TYR A 249 -3.06 -7.47 -11.67
CA TYR A 249 -2.33 -8.73 -11.85
C TYR A 249 -3.04 -9.73 -12.76
N GLN A 250 -4.36 -9.88 -12.60
CA GLN A 250 -5.17 -10.81 -13.43
C GLN A 250 -5.21 -10.42 -14.91
N LYS A 251 -4.96 -9.16 -15.24
CA LYS A 251 -4.97 -8.62 -16.60
C LYS A 251 -3.58 -8.59 -17.25
N LEU A 252 -2.53 -8.94 -16.51
CA LEU A 252 -1.20 -9.12 -17.08
C LEU A 252 -1.20 -10.29 -18.05
N SER A 253 -0.41 -10.19 -19.12
CA SER A 253 -0.16 -11.30 -20.02
C SER A 253 0.62 -12.42 -19.30
N ASP A 254 0.57 -13.64 -19.81
CA ASP A 254 1.31 -14.77 -19.23
C ASP A 254 2.83 -14.55 -19.30
N GLU A 255 3.31 -13.79 -20.29
CA GLU A 255 4.71 -13.37 -20.42
C GLU A 255 5.10 -12.37 -19.32
N ASP A 256 4.21 -11.40 -19.00
CA ASP A 256 4.45 -10.35 -18.00
C ASP A 256 4.33 -10.88 -16.55
N LYS A 257 3.77 -12.08 -16.34
CA LYS A 257 3.65 -12.72 -15.02
C LYS A 257 4.87 -13.54 -14.61
N GLN A 258 5.76 -13.84 -15.55
CA GLN A 258 7.01 -14.60 -15.34
C GLN A 258 8.14 -13.67 -14.88
#